data_7c040fee584d981f0861dcefed38a9d7
#
_entry.id   7c040fee584d981f0861dcefed38a9d7
#
_cell.length_a   1.000
_cell.length_b   1.000
_cell.length_c   1.000
_cell.angle_alpha   90.00
_cell.angle_beta   90.00
_cell.angle_gamma   90.00
#
_symmetry.space_group_name_H-M   'P 1'
#
loop_
_entity.id
_entity.type
_entity.pdbx_description
1 polymer ?
#
loop_
_entity_poly.entity_id
_entity_poly.type
_entity_poly.pdbx_seq_one_letter_code
_entity_poly.pdbx_strand_id
1 'polypeptide(L)'
;LTSPRPARGGGERPLPGFFRTLFGAISDIPREQPIRDNLEAIAERSTRIRRMQHIVDALRPDIERTVDRTLGRTLFLSQPSARRLKNWRSRLQQKAAREAGFTYPAYGYLKYAGILDELADLIFALSGEPPALDREALRTTLRAQLRARGVDTAPHGTGDGASDALISFLRNHDLAFRIRRLRFMTRHLSIASEQEEGGDESAREAMLEMLYEAIGLYSERELPGWFGDPVRARIAAVADDPIACIEIISDARDLRSLDDLVDLRFAAAALRLPAEQRRAVLKSYLGYPYYDIAMLPLLQGEGLDEYDPIKVDRISPDDATAIRSGGAAATLRGIEFNTFGAFFSRAYRENDYLWGRLHGTDRLIDILLSTVPEGPVTGAARKAEWKRRAFHAILDEEEEKLPLMKAEIARIRAEVEARQAFGANSPEPSAND
;
A
#
# COMPACT_ATOMS: atom_id res chain seq x y z
N LEU A 1 6.00 13.93 -13.63
CA LEU A 1 6.55 13.82 -14.99
C LEU A 1 5.47 14.24 -15.99
N THR A 2 5.41 15.54 -16.26
CA THR A 2 4.59 16.08 -17.34
C THR A 2 5.31 15.79 -18.65
N SER A 3 4.85 14.79 -19.39
CA SER A 3 5.24 14.66 -20.79
C SER A 3 4.65 15.84 -21.58
N PRO A 4 5.44 16.61 -22.32
CA PRO A 4 4.90 17.64 -23.16
C PRO A 4 4.04 16.99 -24.25
N ARG A 5 2.81 17.50 -24.42
CA ARG A 5 1.99 17.13 -25.56
C ARG A 5 2.75 17.45 -26.84
N PRO A 6 2.79 16.55 -27.84
CA PRO A 6 3.36 16.88 -29.13
C PRO A 6 2.59 18.07 -29.73
N ALA A 7 3.34 19.09 -30.17
CA ALA A 7 2.76 20.23 -30.86
C ALA A 7 1.99 19.73 -32.09
N ARG A 8 0.68 19.91 -32.09
CA ARG A 8 -0.17 19.61 -33.23
C ARG A 8 0.17 20.60 -34.36
N GLY A 9 0.65 20.04 -35.46
CA GLY A 9 0.91 20.81 -36.69
C GLY A 9 -0.26 21.70 -37.08
N GLY A 10 0.05 22.96 -37.38
CA GLY A 10 -0.91 23.98 -37.77
C GLY A 10 -1.54 23.67 -39.12
N GLY A 11 -2.70 23.05 -39.09
CA GLY A 11 -3.70 23.11 -40.15
C GLY A 11 -4.94 23.75 -39.56
N GLU A 12 -5.47 24.81 -40.19
CA GLU A 12 -6.73 25.41 -39.78
C GLU A 12 -7.83 24.34 -39.81
N ARG A 13 -8.20 23.87 -38.63
CA ARG A 13 -9.35 22.97 -38.44
C ARG A 13 -10.60 23.84 -38.47
N PRO A 14 -11.63 23.51 -39.29
CA PRO A 14 -12.89 24.21 -39.19
C PRO A 14 -13.41 24.14 -37.76
N LEU A 15 -13.85 25.28 -37.21
CA LEU A 15 -14.40 25.38 -35.85
C LEU A 15 -15.55 24.36 -35.74
N PRO A 16 -15.49 23.49 -34.71
CA PRO A 16 -16.57 22.52 -34.52
C PRO A 16 -17.88 23.26 -34.29
N GLY A 17 -18.96 22.82 -34.94
CA GLY A 17 -20.28 23.42 -34.75
C GLY A 17 -20.69 23.41 -33.29
N PHE A 18 -21.48 24.39 -32.85
CA PHE A 18 -21.95 24.62 -31.50
C PHE A 18 -22.41 23.33 -30.78
N PHE A 19 -23.21 22.50 -31.44
CA PHE A 19 -23.66 21.23 -30.87
C PHE A 19 -22.55 20.22 -30.65
N ARG A 20 -21.56 20.15 -31.51
CA ARG A 20 -20.41 19.25 -31.38
C ARG A 20 -19.51 19.67 -30.21
N THR A 21 -19.33 20.96 -30.01
CA THR A 21 -18.59 21.51 -28.87
C THR A 21 -19.35 21.29 -27.58
N LEU A 22 -20.67 21.48 -27.57
CA LEU A 22 -21.51 21.31 -26.39
C LEU A 22 -21.60 19.84 -25.97
N PHE A 23 -21.85 18.92 -26.90
CA PHE A 23 -21.89 17.49 -26.61
C PHE A 23 -20.52 16.93 -26.24
N GLY A 24 -19.44 17.39 -26.86
CA GLY A 24 -18.08 17.05 -26.46
C GLY A 24 -17.77 17.54 -25.04
N ALA A 25 -18.11 18.77 -24.72
CA ALA A 25 -17.91 19.32 -23.38
C ALA A 25 -18.74 18.59 -22.28
N ILE A 26 -19.98 18.21 -22.62
CA ILE A 26 -20.86 17.50 -21.66
C ILE A 26 -20.45 16.04 -21.48
N SER A 27 -19.91 15.37 -22.50
CA SER A 27 -19.56 13.94 -22.42
C SER A 27 -18.10 13.67 -22.05
N ASP A 28 -17.16 14.47 -22.54
CA ASP A 28 -15.73 14.17 -22.42
C ASP A 28 -15.10 14.79 -21.17
N ILE A 29 -15.48 16.01 -20.79
CA ILE A 29 -14.94 16.67 -19.59
C ILE A 29 -15.28 15.91 -18.30
N PRO A 30 -16.54 15.48 -18.02
CA PRO A 30 -16.87 14.76 -16.81
C PRO A 30 -16.28 13.34 -16.74
N ARG A 31 -15.88 12.74 -17.88
CA ARG A 31 -15.30 11.40 -17.92
C ARG A 31 -13.79 11.38 -17.71
N GLU A 32 -13.08 12.38 -18.22
CA GLU A 32 -11.60 12.40 -18.12
C GLU A 32 -11.10 12.99 -16.79
N GLN A 33 -11.79 13.98 -16.24
CA GLN A 33 -11.34 14.69 -15.05
C GLN A 33 -11.27 13.82 -13.79
N PRO A 34 -12.32 13.05 -13.40
CA PRO A 34 -12.26 12.20 -12.22
C PRO A 34 -11.20 11.10 -12.29
N ILE A 35 -10.98 10.52 -13.47
CA ILE A 35 -9.96 9.48 -13.68
C ILE A 35 -8.57 10.08 -13.52
N ARG A 36 -8.34 11.25 -14.09
CA ARG A 36 -7.06 11.96 -14.00
C ARG A 36 -6.75 12.36 -12.57
N ASP A 37 -7.71 12.96 -11.86
CA ASP A 37 -7.56 13.39 -10.47
C ASP A 37 -7.26 12.19 -9.56
N ASN A 38 -7.94 11.06 -9.76
CA ASN A 38 -7.68 9.82 -9.04
C ASN A 38 -6.27 9.26 -9.33
N LEU A 39 -5.82 9.28 -10.58
CA LEU A 39 -4.49 8.81 -10.94
C LEU A 39 -3.39 9.73 -10.39
N GLU A 40 -3.61 11.05 -10.39
CA GLU A 40 -2.70 12.02 -9.78
C GLU A 40 -2.61 11.79 -8.27
N ALA A 41 -3.72 11.59 -7.57
CA ALA A 41 -3.75 11.27 -6.14
C ALA A 41 -2.99 9.97 -5.82
N ILE A 42 -3.16 8.92 -6.62
CA ILE A 42 -2.41 7.66 -6.46
C ILE A 42 -0.90 7.87 -6.71
N ALA A 43 -0.53 8.65 -7.73
CA ALA A 43 0.87 8.96 -8.03
C ALA A 43 1.53 9.77 -6.91
N GLU A 44 0.82 10.74 -6.34
CA GLU A 44 1.27 11.50 -5.17
C GLU A 44 1.47 10.60 -3.96
N ARG A 45 0.50 9.72 -3.67
CA ARG A 45 0.60 8.73 -2.60
C ARG A 45 1.82 7.82 -2.78
N SER A 46 2.02 7.27 -3.98
CA SER A 46 3.20 6.45 -4.30
C SER A 46 4.52 7.20 -4.12
N THR A 47 4.56 8.47 -4.52
CA THR A 47 5.74 9.33 -4.33
C THR A 47 6.04 9.56 -2.85
N ARG A 48 5.01 9.78 -2.03
CA ARG A 48 5.13 9.96 -0.58
C ARG A 48 5.67 8.70 0.09
N ILE A 49 5.14 7.54 -0.29
CA ILE A 49 5.62 6.23 0.20
C ILE A 49 7.11 6.02 -0.14
N ARG A 50 7.55 6.31 -1.38
CA ARG A 50 8.97 6.19 -1.75
C ARG A 50 9.88 7.12 -0.94
N ARG A 51 9.46 8.36 -0.69
CA ARG A 51 10.22 9.28 0.19
C ARG A 51 10.35 8.72 1.59
N MET A 52 9.28 8.17 2.12
CA MET A 52 9.27 7.54 3.45
C MET A 52 10.20 6.33 3.52
N GLN A 53 10.22 5.49 2.48
CA GLN A 53 11.15 4.37 2.38
C GLN A 53 12.61 4.83 2.39
N HIS A 54 12.92 5.87 1.63
CA HIS A 54 14.26 6.45 1.62
C HIS A 54 14.69 6.95 3.02
N ILE A 55 13.77 7.58 3.76
CA ILE A 55 14.03 8.02 5.14
C ILE A 55 14.28 6.81 6.05
N VAL A 56 13.48 5.76 5.94
CA VAL A 56 13.65 4.51 6.71
C VAL A 56 15.03 3.90 6.46
N ASP A 57 15.42 3.77 5.19
CA ASP A 57 16.70 3.18 4.82
C ASP A 57 17.88 4.02 5.31
N ALA A 58 17.77 5.35 5.23
CA ALA A 58 18.79 6.26 5.75
C ALA A 58 18.93 6.20 7.28
N LEU A 59 17.84 5.98 8.02
CA LEU A 59 17.84 5.90 9.49
C LEU A 59 18.28 4.54 10.02
N ARG A 60 18.17 3.48 9.23
CA ARG A 60 18.41 2.09 9.65
C ARG A 60 19.74 1.90 10.37
N PRO A 61 20.92 2.33 9.84
CA PRO A 61 22.21 2.09 10.49
C PRO A 61 22.30 2.75 11.88
N ASP A 62 21.69 3.92 12.05
CA ASP A 62 21.74 4.65 13.32
C ASP A 62 20.80 4.03 14.36
N ILE A 63 19.61 3.59 13.94
CA ILE A 63 18.66 2.90 14.79
C ILE A 63 19.24 1.56 15.25
N GLU A 64 19.81 0.76 14.36
CA GLU A 64 20.45 -0.51 14.71
C GLU A 64 21.59 -0.33 15.68
N ARG A 65 22.45 0.68 15.48
CA ARG A 65 23.50 1.03 16.43
C ARG A 65 22.95 1.46 17.79
N THR A 66 21.82 2.13 17.80
CA THR A 66 21.14 2.55 19.04
C THR A 66 20.54 1.37 19.78
N VAL A 67 19.93 0.41 19.07
CA VAL A 67 19.47 -0.85 19.66
C VAL A 67 20.64 -1.62 20.27
N ASP A 68 21.75 -1.80 19.54
CA ASP A 68 22.94 -2.51 20.02
C ASP A 68 23.55 -1.84 21.26
N ARG A 69 23.64 -0.48 21.28
CA ARG A 69 24.15 0.26 22.44
C ARG A 69 23.24 0.16 23.67
N THR A 70 21.93 0.11 23.45
CA THR A 70 20.93 0.11 24.53
C THR A 70 20.79 -1.25 25.21
N LEU A 71 20.86 -2.31 24.41
CA LEU A 71 20.64 -3.68 24.89
C LEU A 71 21.95 -4.43 25.20
N GLY A 72 23.10 -3.83 24.87
CA GLY A 72 24.42 -4.47 25.03
C GLY A 72 24.75 -5.41 23.86
N ARG A 73 26.03 -5.65 23.66
CA ARG A 73 26.51 -6.51 22.57
C ARG A 73 26.00 -7.93 22.69
N THR A 74 25.07 -8.34 21.85
CA THR A 74 24.97 -9.62 21.14
C THR A 74 24.51 -10.88 21.84
N LEU A 75 24.83 -11.18 23.07
CA LEU A 75 24.43 -12.48 23.67
C LEU A 75 22.90 -12.60 23.87
N PHE A 76 22.24 -11.48 24.07
CA PHE A 76 20.80 -11.48 24.37
C PHE A 76 19.90 -11.58 23.11
N LEU A 77 20.31 -11.02 21.96
CA LEU A 77 19.56 -11.14 20.71
C LEU A 77 19.61 -12.53 20.07
N SER A 78 20.55 -13.39 20.49
CA SER A 78 20.64 -14.77 20.02
C SER A 78 19.53 -15.68 20.55
N GLN A 79 18.95 -15.33 21.70
CA GLN A 79 17.92 -16.13 22.38
C GLN A 79 16.75 -15.24 22.83
N PRO A 80 15.88 -14.78 21.91
CA PRO A 80 14.70 -14.04 22.27
C PRO A 80 13.72 -14.90 23.09
N SER A 81 13.02 -14.26 24.01
CA SER A 81 11.88 -14.84 24.72
C SER A 81 10.83 -13.74 24.94
N ALA A 82 9.57 -14.10 25.13
CA ALA A 82 8.49 -13.13 25.37
C ALA A 82 8.86 -12.14 26.50
N ARG A 83 9.37 -12.61 27.63
CA ARG A 83 9.79 -11.76 28.76
C ARG A 83 10.91 -10.79 28.38
N ARG A 84 11.89 -11.25 27.60
CA ARG A 84 12.98 -10.38 27.11
C ARG A 84 12.49 -9.36 26.13
N LEU A 85 11.66 -9.75 25.16
CA LEU A 85 11.07 -8.85 24.17
C LEU A 85 10.25 -7.75 24.83
N LYS A 86 9.40 -8.09 25.79
CA LYS A 86 8.61 -7.11 26.57
C LYS A 86 9.51 -6.08 27.27
N ASN A 87 10.57 -6.53 27.94
CA ASN A 87 11.51 -5.65 28.64
C ASN A 87 12.31 -4.78 27.65
N TRP A 88 12.81 -5.35 26.56
CA TRP A 88 13.59 -4.64 25.54
C TRP A 88 12.73 -3.57 24.82
N ARG A 89 11.50 -3.92 24.45
CA ARG A 89 10.54 -2.97 23.87
C ARG A 89 10.32 -1.77 24.81
N SER A 90 10.04 -2.03 26.07
CA SER A 90 9.79 -0.97 27.06
C SER A 90 11.00 -0.03 27.19
N ARG A 91 12.22 -0.59 27.28
CA ARG A 91 13.45 0.21 27.39
C ARG A 91 13.69 1.07 26.15
N LEU A 92 13.50 0.51 24.95
CA LEU A 92 13.73 1.22 23.69
C LEU A 92 12.65 2.27 23.41
N GLN A 93 11.39 2.00 23.75
CA GLN A 93 10.32 2.99 23.66
C GLN A 93 10.59 4.21 24.57
N GLN A 94 10.99 3.97 25.83
CA GLN A 94 11.34 5.06 26.74
C GLN A 94 12.55 5.86 26.24
N LYS A 95 13.55 5.18 25.69
CA LYS A 95 14.74 5.83 25.17
C LYS A 95 14.40 6.65 23.91
N ALA A 96 13.64 6.11 22.98
CA ALA A 96 13.21 6.81 21.78
C ALA A 96 12.41 8.07 22.13
N ALA A 97 11.53 8.00 23.12
CA ALA A 97 10.79 9.16 23.60
C ALA A 97 11.70 10.27 24.14
N ARG A 98 12.75 9.91 24.89
CA ARG A 98 13.72 10.89 25.43
C ARG A 98 14.62 11.49 24.35
N GLU A 99 15.12 10.66 23.42
CA GLU A 99 16.03 11.10 22.36
C GLU A 99 15.32 11.90 21.26
N ALA A 100 14.01 11.75 21.08
CA ALA A 100 13.24 12.51 20.09
C ALA A 100 13.11 14.03 20.43
N GLY A 101 13.35 14.42 21.67
CA GLY A 101 13.36 15.83 22.07
C GLY A 101 12.09 16.57 21.69
N PHE A 102 12.22 17.70 20.99
CA PHE A 102 11.11 18.55 20.56
C PHE A 102 10.13 17.88 19.57
N THR A 103 10.51 16.83 18.88
CA THR A 103 9.61 16.14 17.94
C THR A 103 8.63 15.23 18.67
N TYR A 104 8.94 14.79 19.88
CA TYR A 104 8.11 13.87 20.63
C TYR A 104 6.72 14.41 21.02
N PRO A 105 6.57 15.68 21.47
CA PRO A 105 5.24 16.24 21.72
C PRO A 105 4.33 16.24 20.50
N ALA A 106 4.86 16.61 19.32
CA ALA A 106 4.08 16.61 18.08
C ALA A 106 3.67 15.18 17.68
N TYR A 107 4.60 14.24 17.75
CA TYR A 107 4.33 12.82 17.54
C TYR A 107 3.29 12.26 18.51
N GLY A 108 3.45 12.55 19.82
CA GLY A 108 2.51 12.13 20.85
C GLY A 108 1.10 12.70 20.64
N TYR A 109 1.00 13.97 20.22
CA TYR A 109 -0.26 14.59 19.89
C TYR A 109 -0.96 13.91 18.71
N LEU A 110 -0.22 13.61 17.65
CA LEU A 110 -0.77 12.90 16.49
C LEU A 110 -1.32 11.52 16.85
N LYS A 111 -0.58 10.77 17.67
CA LYS A 111 -1.05 9.47 18.17
C LYS A 111 -2.30 9.61 19.01
N TYR A 112 -2.27 10.52 19.98
CA TYR A 112 -3.40 10.80 20.85
C TYR A 112 -4.65 11.19 20.05
N ALA A 113 -4.51 12.11 19.09
CA ALA A 113 -5.62 12.56 18.27
C ALA A 113 -6.21 11.41 17.43
N GLY A 114 -5.35 10.61 16.78
CA GLY A 114 -5.81 9.47 15.99
C GLY A 114 -6.53 8.40 16.82
N ILE A 115 -6.02 8.08 18.00
CA ILE A 115 -6.69 7.13 18.92
C ILE A 115 -8.01 7.70 19.44
N LEU A 116 -8.06 9.00 19.74
CA LEU A 116 -9.28 9.64 20.18
C LEU A 116 -10.37 9.60 19.12
N ASP A 117 -10.02 9.88 17.87
CA ASP A 117 -10.95 9.80 16.75
C ASP A 117 -11.46 8.36 16.53
N GLU A 118 -10.56 7.37 16.57
CA GLU A 118 -10.92 5.95 16.47
C GLU A 118 -11.87 5.51 17.60
N LEU A 119 -11.55 5.86 18.85
CA LEU A 119 -12.39 5.51 20.00
C LEU A 119 -13.75 6.19 19.94
N ALA A 120 -13.82 7.44 19.50
CA ALA A 120 -15.09 8.13 19.33
C ALA A 120 -15.97 7.46 18.27
N ASP A 121 -15.39 7.11 17.12
CA ASP A 121 -16.11 6.40 16.06
C ASP A 121 -16.57 5.00 16.51
N LEU A 122 -15.74 4.30 17.28
CA LEU A 122 -16.07 3.00 17.84
C LEU A 122 -17.20 3.08 18.89
N ILE A 123 -17.11 4.01 19.82
CA ILE A 123 -18.18 4.24 20.83
C ILE A 123 -19.48 4.56 20.12
N PHE A 124 -19.45 5.48 19.13
CA PHE A 124 -20.62 5.83 18.33
C PHE A 124 -21.26 4.60 17.68
N ALA A 125 -20.45 3.72 17.10
CA ALA A 125 -20.93 2.50 16.44
C ALA A 125 -21.45 1.43 17.42
N LEU A 126 -21.02 1.46 18.68
CA LEU A 126 -21.38 0.46 19.69
C LEU A 126 -22.51 0.91 20.64
N SER A 127 -22.82 2.22 20.70
CA SER A 127 -23.78 2.79 21.66
C SER A 127 -25.26 2.48 21.39
N GLY A 128 -25.57 1.86 20.22
CA GLY A 128 -26.96 1.58 19.81
C GLY A 128 -27.63 2.74 19.05
N GLU A 129 -28.89 2.57 18.67
CA GLU A 129 -29.67 3.56 17.91
C GLU A 129 -30.90 4.02 18.70
N PRO A 130 -31.10 5.33 18.86
CA PRO A 130 -30.19 6.43 18.47
C PRO A 130 -29.01 6.58 19.44
N PRO A 131 -27.83 7.00 18.97
CA PRO A 131 -26.70 7.24 19.85
C PRO A 131 -26.97 8.42 20.79
N ALA A 132 -26.44 8.32 22.01
CA ALA A 132 -26.64 9.34 23.05
C ALA A 132 -26.01 10.70 22.70
N LEU A 133 -24.89 10.68 21.97
CA LEU A 133 -24.13 11.83 21.49
C LEU A 133 -23.84 11.70 19.99
N ASP A 134 -23.82 12.84 19.28
CA ASP A 134 -23.23 12.83 17.94
C ASP A 134 -21.70 12.67 18.01
N ARG A 135 -21.07 12.34 16.87
CA ARG A 135 -19.62 12.05 16.81
C ARG A 135 -18.76 13.21 17.27
N GLU A 136 -19.12 14.45 16.94
CA GLU A 136 -18.31 15.61 17.29
C GLU A 136 -18.45 15.99 18.77
N ALA A 137 -19.66 15.89 19.31
CA ALA A 137 -19.90 16.02 20.73
C ALA A 137 -19.14 14.96 21.53
N LEU A 138 -19.12 13.73 21.05
CA LEU A 138 -18.38 12.63 21.68
C LEU A 138 -16.86 12.89 21.68
N ARG A 139 -16.28 13.30 20.54
CA ARG A 139 -14.85 13.68 20.43
C ARG A 139 -14.50 14.81 21.38
N THR A 140 -15.34 15.84 21.43
CA THR A 140 -15.13 17.01 22.27
C THR A 140 -15.18 16.63 23.77
N THR A 141 -16.16 15.83 24.15
CA THR A 141 -16.33 15.35 25.53
C THR A 141 -15.17 14.46 25.95
N LEU A 142 -14.78 13.50 25.11
CA LEU A 142 -13.64 12.62 25.35
C LEU A 142 -12.34 13.41 25.53
N ARG A 143 -12.10 14.39 24.65
CA ARG A 143 -10.90 15.24 24.74
C ARG A 143 -10.85 16.00 26.05
N ALA A 144 -11.96 16.59 26.46
CA ALA A 144 -12.05 17.33 27.73
C ALA A 144 -11.83 16.43 28.95
N GLN A 145 -12.46 15.26 28.97
CA GLN A 145 -12.37 14.32 30.09
C GLN A 145 -10.96 13.65 30.18
N LEU A 146 -10.35 13.29 29.07
CA LEU A 146 -8.98 12.75 29.04
C LEU A 146 -7.96 13.80 29.46
N ARG A 147 -8.14 15.05 29.03
CA ARG A 147 -7.33 16.18 29.48
C ARG A 147 -7.42 16.39 31.00
N ALA A 148 -8.62 16.35 31.58
CA ALA A 148 -8.80 16.42 33.02
C ALA A 148 -8.10 15.30 33.82
N ARG A 149 -7.85 14.16 33.15
CA ARG A 149 -7.08 13.00 33.70
C ARG A 149 -5.57 13.03 33.41
N GLY A 150 -5.06 14.14 32.88
CA GLY A 150 -3.64 14.31 32.60
C GLY A 150 -3.12 13.52 31.40
N VAL A 151 -4.02 13.05 30.52
CA VAL A 151 -3.67 12.41 29.25
C VAL A 151 -3.33 13.47 28.19
N ASP A 152 -3.23 14.74 28.57
CA ASP A 152 -2.82 15.83 27.69
C ASP A 152 -1.34 15.67 27.31
N THR A 153 -1.08 15.79 26.02
CA THR A 153 0.26 15.56 25.45
C THR A 153 1.17 16.80 25.51
N ALA A 154 0.68 17.92 25.98
CA ALA A 154 1.50 19.12 26.12
C ALA A 154 2.51 18.92 27.27
N PRO A 155 3.79 18.71 27.01
CA PRO A 155 4.77 18.67 28.07
C PRO A 155 4.89 20.06 28.65
N HIS A 156 4.54 20.21 29.90
CA HIS A 156 4.82 21.44 30.63
C HIS A 156 6.32 21.50 30.93
N GLY A 157 7.10 21.93 29.92
CA GLY A 157 8.43 22.57 30.13
C GLY A 157 9.57 21.74 30.70
N THR A 158 9.41 20.48 31.02
CA THR A 158 10.48 19.62 31.52
C THR A 158 10.75 18.49 30.52
N GLY A 159 11.96 18.37 30.03
CA GLY A 159 12.39 17.43 28.98
C GLY A 159 12.25 15.93 29.29
N ASP A 160 11.29 15.52 30.10
CA ASP A 160 11.14 14.13 30.60
C ASP A 160 10.24 13.22 29.73
N GLY A 161 9.80 13.65 28.54
CA GLY A 161 9.01 12.79 27.66
C GLY A 161 7.50 12.83 27.98
N ALA A 162 6.78 11.75 27.69
CA ALA A 162 5.34 11.64 27.91
C ALA A 162 5.00 11.42 29.39
N SER A 163 3.82 11.93 29.82
CA SER A 163 3.28 11.63 31.16
C SER A 163 2.97 10.14 31.32
N ASP A 164 3.00 9.63 32.55
CA ASP A 164 2.63 8.24 32.84
C ASP A 164 1.18 7.95 32.41
N ALA A 165 0.29 8.95 32.51
CA ALA A 165 -1.09 8.86 32.06
C ALA A 165 -1.17 8.64 30.54
N LEU A 166 -0.42 9.43 29.74
CA LEU A 166 -0.35 9.26 28.29
C LEU A 166 0.25 7.89 27.94
N ILE A 167 1.34 7.50 28.58
CA ILE A 167 1.98 6.19 28.31
C ILE A 167 1.00 5.05 28.60
N SER A 168 0.24 5.14 29.69
CA SER A 168 -0.78 4.13 30.02
C SER A 168 -1.90 4.12 28.99
N PHE A 169 -2.39 5.29 28.57
CA PHE A 169 -3.41 5.43 27.54
C PHE A 169 -2.94 4.81 26.22
N LEU A 170 -1.75 5.15 25.74
CA LEU A 170 -1.18 4.58 24.50
C LEU A 170 -1.02 3.05 24.58
N ARG A 171 -0.60 2.53 25.72
CA ARG A 171 -0.45 1.07 25.92
C ARG A 171 -1.80 0.34 25.84
N ASN A 172 -2.87 0.98 26.24
CA ASN A 172 -4.19 0.37 26.27
C ASN A 172 -4.95 0.51 24.97
N HIS A 173 -4.63 1.54 24.14
CA HIS A 173 -5.49 1.89 23.01
C HIS A 173 -4.81 1.99 21.66
N ASP A 174 -3.47 2.12 21.59
CA ASP A 174 -2.76 2.34 20.33
C ASP A 174 -2.61 1.05 19.50
N LEU A 175 -3.69 0.64 18.84
CA LEU A 175 -3.71 -0.48 17.89
C LEU A 175 -2.89 -0.17 16.64
N ALA A 176 -3.05 1.02 16.10
CA ALA A 176 -2.40 1.43 14.87
C ALA A 176 -0.87 1.33 14.94
N PHE A 177 -0.24 1.67 16.09
CA PHE A 177 1.22 1.46 16.29
C PHE A 177 1.62 0.00 16.17
N ARG A 178 0.81 -0.92 16.71
CA ARG A 178 1.08 -2.35 16.69
C ARG A 178 1.00 -2.91 15.30
N ILE A 179 -0.04 -2.54 14.58
CA ILE A 179 -0.27 -2.94 13.18
C ILE A 179 0.84 -2.37 12.29
N ARG A 180 1.14 -1.07 12.39
CA ARG A 180 2.22 -0.45 11.60
C ARG A 180 3.57 -1.12 11.85
N ARG A 181 3.90 -1.46 13.12
CA ARG A 181 5.13 -2.20 13.44
C ARG A 181 5.21 -3.53 12.73
N LEU A 182 4.13 -4.32 12.74
CA LEU A 182 4.12 -5.64 12.12
C LEU A 182 4.16 -5.54 10.59
N ARG A 183 3.44 -4.61 9.98
CA ARG A 183 3.51 -4.33 8.54
C ARG A 183 4.91 -3.88 8.11
N PHE A 184 5.55 -3.04 8.91
CA PHE A 184 6.95 -2.67 8.69
C PHE A 184 7.86 -3.90 8.69
N MET A 185 7.63 -4.85 9.59
CA MET A 185 8.40 -6.09 9.67
C MET A 185 8.16 -7.01 8.46
N THR A 186 6.90 -7.20 8.04
CA THR A 186 6.59 -8.03 6.86
C THR A 186 7.31 -7.51 5.63
N ARG A 187 7.29 -6.20 5.42
CA ARG A 187 7.99 -5.58 4.31
C ARG A 187 9.51 -5.80 4.35
N HIS A 188 10.14 -5.58 5.51
CA HIS A 188 11.58 -5.78 5.65
C HIS A 188 12.00 -7.22 5.33
N LEU A 189 11.20 -8.21 5.73
CA LEU A 189 11.44 -9.60 5.42
C LEU A 189 11.24 -9.93 3.94
N SER A 190 10.25 -9.31 3.28
CA SER A 190 10.00 -9.52 1.86
C SER A 190 11.13 -8.94 1.00
N ILE A 191 11.61 -7.74 1.29
CA ILE A 191 12.73 -7.10 0.57
C ILE A 191 14.04 -7.88 0.75
N ALA A 192 14.34 -8.34 1.97
CA ALA A 192 15.53 -9.14 2.23
C ALA A 192 15.55 -10.45 1.43
N SER A 193 14.37 -11.01 1.15
CA SER A 193 14.15 -12.18 0.32
C SER A 193 14.57 -12.00 -1.14
N GLU A 194 14.38 -10.80 -1.67
CA GLU A 194 14.73 -10.50 -3.06
C GLU A 194 16.25 -10.31 -3.27
N GLN A 195 17.00 -10.09 -2.18
CA GLN A 195 18.44 -9.76 -2.22
C GLN A 195 19.35 -10.91 -1.79
N GLU A 196 18.85 -11.94 -1.10
CA GLU A 196 19.65 -13.06 -0.61
C GLU A 196 19.31 -14.37 -1.31
N GLU A 197 20.18 -14.84 -2.22
CA GLU A 197 20.15 -16.21 -2.72
C GLU A 197 20.67 -17.16 -1.64
N GLY A 198 19.80 -18.02 -1.07
CA GLY A 198 20.22 -19.15 -0.22
C GLY A 198 19.84 -19.11 1.25
N GLY A 199 18.90 -18.26 1.66
CA GLY A 199 18.32 -18.28 3.01
C GLY A 199 17.40 -19.48 3.28
N ASP A 200 17.11 -19.78 4.57
CA ASP A 200 16.09 -20.76 4.95
C ASP A 200 14.68 -20.19 4.66
N GLU A 201 14.19 -20.48 3.44
CA GLU A 201 12.88 -20.03 2.95
C GLU A 201 11.75 -20.43 3.90
N SER A 202 11.78 -21.67 4.40
CA SER A 202 10.74 -22.19 5.31
C SER A 202 10.68 -21.44 6.65
N ALA A 203 11.84 -21.06 7.20
CA ALA A 203 11.87 -20.28 8.44
C ALA A 203 11.38 -18.84 8.22
N ARG A 204 11.64 -18.26 7.05
CA ARG A 204 11.17 -16.94 6.65
C ARG A 204 9.66 -16.94 6.41
N GLU A 205 9.14 -17.91 5.66
CA GLU A 205 7.70 -18.08 5.45
C GLU A 205 6.95 -18.20 6.77
N ALA A 206 7.45 -19.02 7.69
CA ALA A 206 6.87 -19.17 9.02
C ALA A 206 6.89 -17.86 9.84
N MET A 207 7.91 -17.01 9.66
CA MET A 207 7.93 -15.68 10.28
C MET A 207 6.91 -14.75 9.64
N LEU A 208 6.76 -14.74 8.32
CA LEU A 208 5.75 -13.94 7.61
C LEU A 208 4.34 -14.37 7.99
N GLU A 209 4.05 -15.68 8.03
CA GLU A 209 2.76 -16.22 8.46
C GLU A 209 2.41 -15.73 9.87
N MET A 210 3.34 -15.86 10.81
CA MET A 210 3.17 -15.35 12.18
C MET A 210 2.89 -13.86 12.23
N LEU A 211 3.57 -13.05 11.39
CA LEU A 211 3.35 -11.60 11.33
C LEU A 211 1.95 -11.28 10.78
N TYR A 212 1.50 -11.95 9.71
CA TYR A 212 0.16 -11.78 9.15
C TYR A 212 -0.94 -12.22 10.12
N GLU A 213 -0.77 -13.34 10.82
CA GLU A 213 -1.69 -13.75 11.88
C GLU A 213 -1.77 -12.70 12.99
N ALA A 214 -0.63 -12.16 13.44
CA ALA A 214 -0.59 -11.12 14.46
C ALA A 214 -1.25 -9.82 13.98
N ILE A 215 -1.07 -9.41 12.73
CA ILE A 215 -1.78 -8.27 12.14
C ILE A 215 -3.29 -8.53 12.19
N GLY A 216 -3.75 -9.71 11.78
CA GLY A 216 -5.16 -10.10 11.83
C GLY A 216 -5.74 -9.96 13.23
N LEU A 217 -5.05 -10.50 14.24
CA LEU A 217 -5.48 -10.43 15.64
C LEU A 217 -5.65 -8.99 16.16
N TYR A 218 -4.80 -8.04 15.72
CA TYR A 218 -4.97 -6.63 16.09
C TYR A 218 -6.05 -5.96 15.25
N SER A 219 -6.09 -6.18 13.93
CA SER A 219 -7.03 -5.51 13.02
C SER A 219 -8.48 -5.90 13.29
N GLU A 220 -8.76 -7.13 13.69
CA GLU A 220 -10.10 -7.55 14.10
C GLU A 220 -10.66 -6.70 15.24
N ARG A 221 -9.80 -6.25 16.17
CA ARG A 221 -10.17 -5.43 17.34
C ARG A 221 -10.47 -3.96 17.01
N GLU A 222 -10.19 -3.54 15.79
CA GLU A 222 -10.61 -2.21 15.28
C GLU A 222 -12.08 -2.22 14.84
N LEU A 223 -12.60 -3.40 14.45
CA LEU A 223 -13.91 -3.51 13.85
C LEU A 223 -15.04 -3.53 14.90
N PRO A 224 -16.08 -2.71 14.75
CA PRO A 224 -17.25 -2.78 15.64
C PRO A 224 -17.91 -4.17 15.68
N GLY A 225 -17.84 -4.95 14.58
CA GLY A 225 -18.37 -6.30 14.49
C GLY A 225 -17.67 -7.32 15.38
N TRP A 226 -16.43 -7.06 15.80
CA TRP A 226 -15.68 -7.94 16.69
C TRP A 226 -16.24 -7.94 18.13
N PHE A 227 -16.83 -6.83 18.58
CA PHE A 227 -17.40 -6.73 19.91
C PHE A 227 -18.74 -7.46 19.98
N GLY A 228 -18.80 -8.52 20.78
CA GLY A 228 -20.00 -9.29 20.99
C GLY A 228 -21.09 -8.55 21.74
N ASP A 229 -22.32 -9.10 21.72
CA ASP A 229 -23.50 -8.51 22.35
C ASP A 229 -23.33 -8.13 23.83
N PRO A 230 -22.60 -8.90 24.69
CA PRO A 230 -22.38 -8.50 26.07
C PRO A 230 -21.60 -7.21 26.23
N VAL A 231 -20.60 -6.97 25.36
CA VAL A 231 -19.80 -5.73 25.38
C VAL A 231 -20.64 -4.57 24.87
N ARG A 232 -21.40 -4.77 23.79
CA ARG A 232 -22.32 -3.77 23.24
C ARG A 232 -23.37 -3.34 24.26
N ALA A 233 -23.97 -4.28 24.96
CA ALA A 233 -24.94 -4.00 26.01
C ALA A 233 -24.33 -3.20 27.17
N ARG A 234 -23.09 -3.49 27.59
CA ARG A 234 -22.38 -2.73 28.60
C ARG A 234 -22.10 -1.29 28.15
N ILE A 235 -21.68 -1.10 26.91
CA ILE A 235 -21.41 0.23 26.34
C ILE A 235 -22.72 1.03 26.23
N ALA A 236 -23.80 0.42 25.73
CA ALA A 236 -25.10 1.07 25.63
C ALA A 236 -25.65 1.50 26.99
N ALA A 237 -25.37 0.75 28.06
CA ALA A 237 -25.80 1.09 29.42
C ALA A 237 -25.09 2.32 30.04
N VAL A 238 -23.92 2.71 29.48
CA VAL A 238 -23.09 3.82 29.94
C VAL A 238 -22.76 4.81 28.80
N ALA A 239 -23.61 4.88 27.78
CA ALA A 239 -23.34 5.62 26.55
C ALA A 239 -23.21 7.16 26.78
N ASP A 240 -23.67 7.69 27.87
CA ASP A 240 -23.54 9.08 28.33
C ASP A 240 -22.21 9.35 29.08
N ASP A 241 -21.45 8.28 29.45
CA ASP A 241 -20.11 8.38 30.02
C ASP A 241 -19.04 7.79 29.04
N PRO A 242 -18.48 8.61 28.16
CA PRO A 242 -17.51 8.15 27.18
C PRO A 242 -16.25 7.51 27.78
N ILE A 243 -15.88 7.88 29.01
CA ILE A 243 -14.71 7.28 29.66
C ILE A 243 -15.02 5.85 30.14
N ALA A 244 -16.21 5.64 30.71
CA ALA A 244 -16.63 4.28 31.04
C ALA A 244 -16.69 3.39 29.79
N CYS A 245 -17.12 3.95 28.65
CA CYS A 245 -17.06 3.24 27.35
C CYS A 245 -15.62 2.87 26.96
N ILE A 246 -14.66 3.79 27.10
CA ILE A 246 -13.24 3.51 26.81
C ILE A 246 -12.69 2.39 27.71
N GLU A 247 -13.04 2.41 28.99
CA GLU A 247 -12.58 1.36 29.92
C GLU A 247 -13.15 -0.01 29.52
N ILE A 248 -14.43 -0.10 29.14
CA ILE A 248 -15.05 -1.33 28.64
C ILE A 248 -14.36 -1.82 27.35
N ILE A 249 -14.05 -0.90 26.42
CA ILE A 249 -13.33 -1.21 25.17
C ILE A 249 -11.93 -1.70 25.48
N SER A 250 -11.21 -1.04 26.39
CA SER A 250 -9.87 -1.45 26.82
C SER A 250 -9.83 -2.85 27.39
N ASP A 251 -10.79 -3.16 28.30
CA ASP A 251 -10.90 -4.48 28.91
C ASP A 251 -11.24 -5.55 27.85
N ALA A 252 -12.15 -5.26 26.93
CA ALA A 252 -12.54 -6.20 25.90
C ALA A 252 -11.39 -6.48 24.91
N ARG A 253 -10.64 -5.43 24.50
CA ARG A 253 -9.50 -5.58 23.60
C ARG A 253 -8.34 -6.32 24.23
N ASP A 254 -8.11 -6.15 25.50
CA ASP A 254 -6.98 -6.72 26.28
C ASP A 254 -5.65 -6.72 25.50
N LEU A 255 -5.24 -5.54 25.04
CA LEU A 255 -4.06 -5.41 24.18
C LEU A 255 -2.77 -5.83 24.86
N ARG A 256 -2.72 -5.83 26.19
CA ARG A 256 -1.53 -6.24 26.94
C ARG A 256 -1.30 -7.75 26.87
N SER A 257 -2.36 -8.54 27.07
CA SER A 257 -2.29 -10.00 26.92
C SER A 257 -2.02 -10.41 25.47
N LEU A 258 -2.62 -9.66 24.52
CA LEU A 258 -2.35 -9.87 23.10
C LEU A 258 -0.89 -9.55 22.75
N ASP A 259 -0.31 -8.47 23.29
CA ASP A 259 1.12 -8.15 23.12
C ASP A 259 2.02 -9.29 23.67
N ASP A 260 1.67 -9.87 24.81
CA ASP A 260 2.43 -10.97 25.42
C ASP A 260 2.33 -12.24 24.54
N LEU A 261 1.16 -12.53 23.96
CA LEU A 261 0.96 -13.63 23.01
C LEU A 261 1.78 -13.43 21.73
N VAL A 262 1.73 -12.22 21.15
CA VAL A 262 2.49 -11.88 19.94
C VAL A 262 3.99 -11.96 20.21
N ASP A 263 4.48 -11.44 21.35
CA ASP A 263 5.89 -11.57 21.73
C ASP A 263 6.32 -13.04 21.87
N LEU A 264 5.45 -13.92 22.39
CA LEU A 264 5.73 -15.35 22.50
C LEU A 264 5.89 -16.00 21.12
N ARG A 265 4.93 -15.76 20.22
CA ARG A 265 4.94 -16.31 18.87
C ARG A 265 6.11 -15.76 18.05
N PHE A 266 6.35 -14.45 18.14
CA PHE A 266 7.46 -13.78 17.48
C PHE A 266 8.82 -14.34 17.94
N ALA A 267 9.02 -14.55 19.25
CA ALA A 267 10.24 -15.13 19.77
C ALA A 267 10.47 -16.56 19.23
N ALA A 268 9.42 -17.37 19.18
CA ALA A 268 9.49 -18.73 18.65
C ALA A 268 9.83 -18.76 17.15
N ALA A 269 9.19 -17.92 16.34
CA ALA A 269 9.48 -17.82 14.92
C ALA A 269 10.90 -17.26 14.66
N ALA A 270 11.33 -16.25 15.43
CA ALA A 270 12.67 -15.68 15.31
C ALA A 270 13.77 -16.70 15.61
N LEU A 271 13.56 -17.64 16.53
CA LEU A 271 14.53 -18.70 16.84
C LEU A 271 14.75 -19.68 15.68
N ARG A 272 13.80 -19.79 14.75
CA ARG A 272 13.93 -20.63 13.55
C ARG A 272 14.80 -19.98 12.47
N LEU A 273 14.94 -18.65 12.49
CA LEU A 273 15.74 -17.93 11.52
C LEU A 273 17.25 -18.13 11.75
N PRO A 274 18.09 -18.13 10.69
CA PRO A 274 19.54 -18.03 10.80
C PRO A 274 19.96 -16.84 11.68
N ALA A 275 21.12 -16.95 12.32
CA ALA A 275 21.53 -16.02 13.37
C ALA A 275 21.59 -14.55 12.92
N GLU A 276 22.02 -14.28 11.68
CA GLU A 276 22.08 -12.93 11.12
C GLU A 276 20.69 -12.37 10.82
N GLN A 277 19.85 -13.14 10.14
CA GLN A 277 18.46 -12.75 9.84
C GLN A 277 17.65 -12.53 11.12
N ARG A 278 17.79 -13.44 12.09
CA ARG A 278 17.19 -13.26 13.42
C ARG A 278 17.61 -11.95 14.09
N ARG A 279 18.90 -11.61 14.02
CA ARG A 279 19.40 -10.36 14.58
C ARG A 279 18.82 -9.15 13.87
N ALA A 280 18.77 -9.16 12.54
CA ALA A 280 18.20 -8.07 11.74
C ALA A 280 16.72 -7.86 12.07
N VAL A 281 15.94 -8.94 12.10
CA VAL A 281 14.52 -8.92 12.44
C VAL A 281 14.27 -8.38 13.85
N LEU A 282 15.05 -8.83 14.83
CA LEU A 282 14.96 -8.33 16.21
C LEU A 282 15.31 -6.85 16.33
N LYS A 283 16.35 -6.38 15.62
CA LYS A 283 16.72 -4.96 15.61
C LYS A 283 15.62 -4.09 15.00
N SER A 284 15.02 -4.52 13.90
CA SER A 284 13.89 -3.83 13.26
C SER A 284 12.68 -3.79 14.19
N TYR A 285 12.30 -4.91 14.80
CA TYR A 285 11.17 -5.00 15.73
C TYR A 285 11.34 -4.11 16.96
N LEU A 286 12.52 -4.13 17.55
CA LEU A 286 12.84 -3.38 18.76
C LEU A 286 13.14 -1.90 18.47
N GLY A 287 13.72 -1.59 17.31
CA GLY A 287 14.01 -0.24 16.86
C GLY A 287 12.80 0.50 16.29
N TYR A 288 11.67 -0.17 16.09
CA TYR A 288 10.48 0.41 15.48
C TYR A 288 10.00 1.73 16.09
N PRO A 289 10.07 1.99 17.41
CA PRO A 289 9.68 3.28 17.95
C PRO A 289 10.40 4.49 17.33
N TYR A 290 11.66 4.34 16.94
CA TYR A 290 12.41 5.40 16.26
C TYR A 290 11.91 5.65 14.85
N TYR A 291 11.59 4.56 14.12
CA TYR A 291 10.98 4.67 12.79
C TYR A 291 9.59 5.33 12.88
N ASP A 292 8.75 4.93 13.83
CA ASP A 292 7.38 5.47 13.98
C ASP A 292 7.41 6.97 14.30
N ILE A 293 8.34 7.44 15.15
CA ILE A 293 8.54 8.87 15.45
C ILE A 293 8.91 9.66 14.20
N ALA A 294 9.76 9.10 13.34
CA ALA A 294 10.18 9.78 12.11
C ALA A 294 9.09 9.76 11.03
N MET A 295 8.35 8.67 10.92
CA MET A 295 7.41 8.42 9.82
C MET A 295 6.00 8.96 10.10
N LEU A 296 5.49 8.83 11.32
CA LEU A 296 4.10 9.17 11.62
C LEU A 296 3.73 10.62 11.25
N PRO A 297 4.57 11.65 11.47
CA PRO A 297 4.28 13.00 11.02
C PRO A 297 4.15 13.15 9.50
N LEU A 298 4.78 12.26 8.73
CA LEU A 298 4.74 12.24 7.27
C LEU A 298 3.49 11.50 6.73
N LEU A 299 2.86 10.69 7.58
CA LEU A 299 1.67 9.89 7.25
C LEU A 299 0.36 10.65 7.42
N GLN A 300 0.40 11.94 7.80
CA GLN A 300 -0.76 12.72 8.21
C GLN A 300 -1.97 12.62 7.29
N GLY A 301 -3.11 12.24 7.89
CA GLY A 301 -4.46 12.48 7.36
C GLY A 301 -4.99 11.51 6.32
N GLU A 302 -4.19 10.61 5.84
CA GLU A 302 -4.62 9.63 4.84
C GLU A 302 -4.31 8.24 5.38
N GLY A 303 -5.26 7.48 5.86
CA GLY A 303 -5.11 6.08 6.26
C GLY A 303 -4.06 5.28 5.46
N LEU A 304 -2.81 5.70 5.57
CA LEU A 304 -1.66 5.07 4.95
C LEU A 304 -1.27 3.85 5.77
N ASP A 305 -2.19 2.89 5.78
CA ASP A 305 -1.94 1.58 6.37
C ASP A 305 -1.00 0.73 5.52
N GLU A 306 -0.71 1.16 4.29
CA GLU A 306 0.13 0.44 3.34
C GLU A 306 1.45 1.18 3.10
N TYR A 307 2.56 0.51 3.42
CA TYR A 307 3.92 0.98 3.15
C TYR A 307 4.39 0.64 1.73
N ASP A 308 3.59 -0.10 0.95
CA ASP A 308 3.97 -0.52 -0.38
C ASP A 308 3.60 0.52 -1.43
N PRO A 309 4.51 0.86 -2.34
CA PRO A 309 4.21 1.78 -3.42
C PRO A 309 3.13 1.18 -4.30
N ILE A 310 2.08 1.97 -4.55
CA ILE A 310 1.02 1.58 -5.46
C ILE A 310 1.57 1.65 -6.87
N LYS A 311 1.50 0.53 -7.59
CA LYS A 311 1.80 0.47 -9.02
C LYS A 311 0.49 0.54 -9.77
N VAL A 312 0.39 1.51 -10.68
CA VAL A 312 -0.78 1.69 -11.54
C VAL A 312 -0.37 1.29 -12.94
N ASP A 313 -1.02 0.26 -13.45
CA ASP A 313 -0.88 -0.18 -14.82
C ASP A 313 -2.19 0.03 -15.57
N ARG A 314 -2.08 0.45 -16.83
CA ARG A 314 -3.23 0.67 -17.70
C ARG A 314 -3.22 -0.33 -18.86
N ILE A 315 -4.37 -0.94 -19.12
CA ILE A 315 -4.59 -1.74 -20.33
C ILE A 315 -5.33 -0.84 -21.32
N SER A 316 -4.59 -0.28 -22.26
CA SER A 316 -5.11 0.63 -23.28
C SER A 316 -4.47 0.32 -24.64
N PRO A 317 -5.21 0.52 -25.75
CA PRO A 317 -4.61 0.45 -27.07
C PRO A 317 -3.43 1.40 -27.27
N ASP A 318 -3.41 2.53 -26.55
CA ASP A 318 -2.33 3.53 -26.65
C ASP A 318 -1.01 3.05 -26.01
N ASP A 319 -1.10 2.11 -25.06
CA ASP A 319 0.05 1.52 -24.36
C ASP A 319 0.49 0.18 -25.00
N ALA A 320 -0.39 -0.45 -25.78
CA ALA A 320 -0.13 -1.74 -26.43
C ALA A 320 0.47 -1.51 -27.83
N THR A 321 1.78 -1.45 -27.90
CA THR A 321 2.52 -1.09 -29.12
C THR A 321 3.31 -2.21 -29.74
N ALA A 322 3.25 -3.43 -29.19
CA ALA A 322 4.08 -4.56 -29.66
C ALA A 322 3.75 -5.01 -31.11
N ILE A 323 2.51 -4.89 -31.56
CA ILE A 323 2.12 -5.22 -32.95
C ILE A 323 2.09 -3.97 -33.82
N ARG A 324 1.32 -2.94 -33.39
CA ARG A 324 1.09 -1.73 -34.19
C ARG A 324 1.16 -0.50 -33.29
N SER A 325 1.91 0.51 -33.69
CA SER A 325 1.95 1.81 -33.03
C SER A 325 0.82 2.71 -33.54
N GLY A 326 0.42 3.70 -32.72
CA GLY A 326 -0.64 4.66 -33.07
C GLY A 326 -1.93 4.49 -32.28
N GLY A 327 -1.94 3.57 -31.33
CA GLY A 327 -2.98 3.40 -30.33
C GLY A 327 -4.36 3.07 -30.91
N ALA A 328 -5.41 3.57 -30.24
CA ALA A 328 -6.78 3.34 -30.65
C ALA A 328 -7.07 3.79 -32.10
N ALA A 329 -6.48 4.91 -32.53
CA ALA A 329 -6.69 5.44 -33.88
C ALA A 329 -6.17 4.54 -35.00
N ALA A 330 -5.13 3.73 -34.71
CA ALA A 330 -4.52 2.82 -35.69
C ALA A 330 -5.15 1.42 -35.70
N THR A 331 -5.86 1.04 -34.66
CA THR A 331 -6.28 -0.34 -34.43
C THR A 331 -7.81 -0.51 -34.30
N LEU A 332 -8.50 0.45 -33.69
CA LEU A 332 -9.92 0.33 -33.42
C LEU A 332 -10.77 1.03 -34.48
N ARG A 333 -11.87 0.38 -34.85
CA ARG A 333 -12.87 0.91 -35.79
C ARG A 333 -14.09 1.49 -35.08
N GLY A 334 -14.36 1.05 -33.85
CA GLY A 334 -15.48 1.55 -33.06
C GLY A 334 -15.37 3.02 -32.69
N ILE A 335 -14.18 3.62 -32.78
CA ILE A 335 -13.97 5.06 -32.57
C ILE A 335 -14.51 5.93 -33.68
N GLU A 336 -14.82 5.36 -34.85
CA GLU A 336 -15.44 6.06 -35.95
C GLU A 336 -16.89 6.47 -35.58
N PHE A 337 -17.45 7.45 -36.28
CA PHE A 337 -18.81 7.95 -36.05
C PHE A 337 -19.08 8.41 -34.59
N ASN A 338 -18.19 9.20 -34.02
CA ASN A 338 -18.27 9.67 -32.63
C ASN A 338 -18.35 8.51 -31.60
N THR A 339 -17.53 7.46 -31.77
CA THR A 339 -17.47 6.27 -30.93
C THR A 339 -18.65 5.28 -31.04
N PHE A 340 -19.51 5.44 -32.06
CA PHE A 340 -20.62 4.53 -32.34
C PHE A 340 -20.37 3.54 -33.49
N GLY A 341 -19.17 3.55 -34.09
CA GLY A 341 -18.88 2.75 -35.29
C GLY A 341 -19.14 1.26 -35.11
N ALA A 342 -18.73 0.68 -33.97
CA ALA A 342 -18.94 -0.72 -33.66
C ALA A 342 -20.42 -1.09 -33.44
N PHE A 343 -21.27 -0.15 -33.05
CA PHE A 343 -22.71 -0.40 -32.87
C PHE A 343 -23.41 -0.76 -34.20
N PHE A 344 -23.01 -0.10 -35.28
CA PHE A 344 -23.68 -0.27 -36.56
C PHE A 344 -23.06 -1.32 -37.47
N SER A 345 -21.83 -1.76 -37.23
CA SER A 345 -21.08 -2.70 -38.08
C SER A 345 -20.59 -3.92 -37.36
N ARG A 346 -20.99 -5.11 -37.81
CA ARG A 346 -20.46 -6.36 -37.31
C ARG A 346 -18.95 -6.47 -37.56
N ALA A 347 -18.47 -6.06 -38.73
CA ALA A 347 -17.05 -6.10 -39.05
C ALA A 347 -16.22 -5.20 -38.10
N TYR A 348 -16.76 -4.06 -37.68
CA TYR A 348 -16.11 -3.18 -36.70
C TYR A 348 -16.07 -3.82 -35.31
N ARG A 349 -17.14 -4.50 -34.90
CA ARG A 349 -17.15 -5.25 -33.63
C ARG A 349 -16.14 -6.40 -33.62
N GLU A 350 -16.07 -7.17 -34.72
CA GLU A 350 -15.10 -8.25 -34.87
C GLU A 350 -13.66 -7.70 -34.84
N ASN A 351 -13.39 -6.56 -35.48
CA ASN A 351 -12.12 -5.87 -35.42
C ASN A 351 -11.74 -5.46 -33.99
N ASP A 352 -12.64 -4.74 -33.32
CA ASP A 352 -12.36 -4.21 -32.01
C ASP A 352 -12.24 -5.31 -30.95
N TYR A 353 -13.00 -6.40 -31.10
CA TYR A 353 -12.86 -7.59 -30.27
C TYR A 353 -11.50 -8.25 -30.45
N LEU A 354 -11.05 -8.47 -31.68
CA LEU A 354 -9.75 -9.04 -31.96
C LEU A 354 -8.61 -8.18 -31.41
N TRP A 355 -8.64 -6.88 -31.68
CA TRP A 355 -7.64 -5.95 -31.17
C TRP A 355 -7.68 -5.85 -29.63
N GLY A 356 -8.86 -5.90 -29.03
CA GLY A 356 -9.01 -5.94 -27.57
C GLY A 356 -8.27 -7.14 -26.94
N ARG A 357 -8.38 -8.33 -27.53
CA ARG A 357 -7.64 -9.52 -27.08
C ARG A 357 -6.12 -9.34 -27.24
N LEU A 358 -5.67 -8.83 -28.38
CA LEU A 358 -4.24 -8.61 -28.68
C LEU A 358 -3.64 -7.55 -27.75
N HIS A 359 -4.31 -6.40 -27.58
CA HIS A 359 -3.86 -5.34 -26.67
C HIS A 359 -3.86 -5.80 -25.21
N GLY A 360 -4.92 -6.50 -24.79
CA GLY A 360 -4.99 -7.08 -23.45
C GLY A 360 -3.81 -8.02 -23.18
N THR A 361 -3.51 -8.89 -24.12
CA THR A 361 -2.39 -9.84 -23.99
C THR A 361 -1.04 -9.12 -23.97
N ASP A 362 -0.83 -8.14 -24.83
CA ASP A 362 0.38 -7.30 -24.83
C ASP A 362 0.63 -6.70 -23.45
N ARG A 363 -0.37 -6.05 -22.90
CA ARG A 363 -0.25 -5.37 -21.60
C ARG A 363 -0.19 -6.32 -20.41
N LEU A 364 -0.95 -7.42 -20.41
CA LEU A 364 -0.93 -8.40 -19.32
C LEU A 364 0.45 -9.07 -19.20
N ILE A 365 1.11 -9.38 -20.31
CA ILE A 365 2.48 -9.90 -20.27
C ILE A 365 3.43 -8.86 -19.68
N ASP A 366 3.31 -7.58 -20.08
CA ASP A 366 4.11 -6.50 -19.50
C ASP A 366 3.90 -6.35 -18.00
N ILE A 367 2.64 -6.37 -17.57
CA ILE A 367 2.27 -6.24 -16.16
C ILE A 367 2.83 -7.41 -15.33
N LEU A 368 2.63 -8.65 -15.79
CA LEU A 368 3.13 -9.83 -15.10
C LEU A 368 4.66 -9.80 -14.99
N LEU A 369 5.36 -9.51 -16.08
CA LEU A 369 6.83 -9.48 -16.07
C LEU A 369 7.39 -8.31 -15.25
N SER A 370 6.63 -7.24 -15.08
CA SER A 370 7.03 -6.11 -14.25
C SER A 370 7.01 -6.40 -12.73
N THR A 371 6.42 -7.51 -12.32
CA THR A 371 6.42 -7.97 -10.92
C THR A 371 7.58 -8.93 -10.61
N VAL A 372 8.33 -9.35 -11.64
CA VAL A 372 9.46 -10.26 -11.49
C VAL A 372 10.76 -9.45 -11.61
N PRO A 373 11.78 -9.70 -10.77
CA PRO A 373 13.08 -9.06 -10.88
C PRO A 373 13.70 -9.23 -12.29
N GLU A 374 14.48 -8.24 -12.73
CA GLU A 374 15.17 -8.34 -14.02
C GLU A 374 16.15 -9.50 -14.02
N GLY A 375 16.04 -10.35 -15.03
CA GLY A 375 16.86 -11.55 -15.16
C GLY A 375 16.72 -12.21 -16.53
N PRO A 376 17.33 -13.37 -16.73
CA PRO A 376 17.29 -14.07 -18.02
C PRO A 376 15.86 -14.39 -18.50
N VAL A 377 14.91 -14.54 -17.59
CA VAL A 377 13.50 -14.83 -17.88
C VAL A 377 12.73 -13.57 -18.27
N THR A 378 13.10 -12.41 -17.77
CA THR A 378 12.40 -11.13 -17.98
C THR A 378 13.04 -10.27 -19.07
N GLY A 379 14.15 -10.72 -19.66
CA GLY A 379 14.88 -10.01 -20.71
C GLY A 379 14.02 -9.71 -21.94
N ALA A 380 14.32 -8.60 -22.63
CA ALA A 380 13.53 -8.07 -23.74
C ALA A 380 13.24 -9.11 -24.84
N ALA A 381 14.22 -9.95 -25.19
CA ALA A 381 14.08 -10.99 -26.19
C ALA A 381 13.06 -12.08 -25.78
N ARG A 382 13.10 -12.49 -24.51
CA ARG A 382 12.18 -13.51 -23.96
C ARG A 382 10.75 -12.97 -23.88
N LYS A 383 10.62 -11.74 -23.47
CA LYS A 383 9.35 -11.00 -23.41
C LYS A 383 8.72 -10.89 -24.82
N ALA A 384 9.50 -10.51 -25.81
CA ALA A 384 9.06 -10.45 -27.21
C ALA A 384 8.59 -11.83 -27.73
N GLU A 385 9.32 -12.88 -27.38
CA GLU A 385 8.94 -14.25 -27.76
C GLU A 385 7.63 -14.70 -27.12
N TRP A 386 7.40 -14.40 -25.85
CA TRP A 386 6.12 -14.74 -25.19
C TRP A 386 4.95 -13.98 -25.80
N LYS A 387 5.12 -12.67 -26.08
CA LYS A 387 4.10 -11.89 -26.77
C LYS A 387 3.77 -12.47 -28.14
N ARG A 388 4.80 -12.79 -28.93
CA ARG A 388 4.64 -13.39 -30.25
C ARG A 388 3.83 -14.69 -30.20
N ARG A 389 4.22 -15.63 -29.33
CA ARG A 389 3.51 -16.90 -29.14
C ARG A 389 2.04 -16.71 -28.77
N ALA A 390 1.79 -15.78 -27.85
CA ALA A 390 0.43 -15.49 -27.39
C ALA A 390 -0.41 -14.83 -28.50
N PHE A 391 0.17 -13.93 -29.31
CA PHE A 391 -0.52 -13.32 -30.44
C PHE A 391 -0.89 -14.36 -31.50
N HIS A 392 0.03 -15.27 -31.86
CA HIS A 392 -0.28 -16.33 -32.81
C HIS A 392 -1.38 -17.25 -32.29
N ALA A 393 -1.34 -17.64 -31.02
CA ALA A 393 -2.38 -18.47 -30.42
C ALA A 393 -3.78 -17.82 -30.51
N ILE A 394 -3.85 -16.47 -30.25
CA ILE A 394 -5.10 -15.73 -30.41
C ILE A 394 -5.56 -15.68 -31.87
N LEU A 395 -4.63 -15.39 -32.79
CA LEU A 395 -4.95 -15.30 -34.21
C LEU A 395 -5.42 -16.64 -34.77
N ASP A 396 -4.81 -17.76 -34.33
CA ASP A 396 -5.21 -19.12 -34.71
C ASP A 396 -6.61 -19.44 -34.17
N GLU A 397 -6.87 -19.11 -32.90
CA GLU A 397 -8.19 -19.36 -32.28
C GLU A 397 -9.31 -18.55 -32.94
N GLU A 398 -9.04 -17.30 -33.35
CA GLU A 398 -10.05 -16.39 -33.83
C GLU A 398 -10.28 -16.45 -35.35
N GLU A 399 -9.39 -17.08 -36.11
CA GLU A 399 -9.49 -17.14 -37.57
C GLU A 399 -10.79 -17.80 -38.07
N GLU A 400 -11.27 -18.84 -37.36
CA GLU A 400 -12.52 -19.50 -37.66
C GLU A 400 -13.74 -18.77 -37.12
N LYS A 401 -13.59 -18.09 -35.96
CA LYS A 401 -14.69 -17.42 -35.24
C LYS A 401 -15.05 -16.05 -35.82
N LEU A 402 -14.08 -15.38 -36.47
CA LEU A 402 -14.23 -14.03 -37.01
C LEU A 402 -14.14 -14.02 -38.53
N PRO A 403 -15.17 -14.48 -39.24
CA PRO A 403 -15.13 -14.68 -40.68
C PRO A 403 -14.89 -13.41 -41.48
N LEU A 404 -15.27 -12.22 -40.97
CA LEU A 404 -15.06 -10.94 -41.62
C LEU A 404 -13.64 -10.38 -41.41
N MET A 405 -12.84 -10.99 -40.54
CA MET A 405 -11.49 -10.55 -40.18
C MET A 405 -10.35 -11.36 -40.81
N LYS A 406 -10.64 -12.38 -41.67
CA LYS A 406 -9.59 -13.27 -42.22
C LYS A 406 -8.44 -12.51 -42.89
N ALA A 407 -8.73 -11.51 -43.71
CA ALA A 407 -7.72 -10.71 -44.36
C ALA A 407 -6.89 -9.85 -43.38
N GLU A 408 -7.52 -9.29 -42.36
CA GLU A 408 -6.83 -8.53 -41.33
C GLU A 408 -6.01 -9.43 -40.40
N ILE A 409 -6.50 -10.63 -40.04
CA ILE A 409 -5.75 -11.65 -39.30
C ILE A 409 -4.45 -12.01 -40.03
N ALA A 410 -4.52 -12.27 -41.34
CA ALA A 410 -3.33 -12.53 -42.16
C ALA A 410 -2.34 -11.36 -42.14
N ARG A 411 -2.84 -10.12 -42.21
CA ARG A 411 -2.03 -8.92 -42.14
C ARG A 411 -1.37 -8.74 -40.77
N ILE A 412 -2.12 -8.94 -39.68
CA ILE A 412 -1.59 -8.84 -38.32
C ILE A 412 -0.51 -9.92 -38.08
N ARG A 413 -0.68 -11.15 -38.61
CA ARG A 413 0.38 -12.18 -38.56
C ARG A 413 1.67 -11.69 -39.19
N ALA A 414 1.58 -11.11 -40.40
CA ALA A 414 2.76 -10.57 -41.07
C ALA A 414 3.41 -9.42 -40.29
N GLU A 415 2.63 -8.56 -39.64
CA GLU A 415 3.14 -7.47 -38.77
C GLU A 415 3.87 -8.03 -37.53
N VAL A 416 3.33 -9.08 -36.91
CA VAL A 416 3.95 -9.75 -35.75
C VAL A 416 5.31 -10.34 -36.12
N GLU A 417 5.41 -10.99 -37.29
CA GLU A 417 6.69 -11.58 -37.79
C GLU A 417 7.69 -10.48 -38.20
N ALA A 418 7.23 -9.44 -38.89
CA ALA A 418 8.12 -8.37 -39.37
C ALA A 418 8.83 -7.62 -38.23
N ARG A 419 8.16 -7.39 -37.11
CA ARG A 419 8.78 -6.71 -35.96
C ARG A 419 9.89 -7.50 -35.26
N GLN A 420 9.87 -8.83 -35.34
CA GLN A 420 10.99 -9.64 -34.84
C GLN A 420 12.25 -9.48 -35.65
N ALA A 421 12.15 -9.35 -36.98
CA ALA A 421 13.30 -9.14 -37.83
C ALA A 421 14.06 -7.83 -37.48
N PHE A 422 13.38 -6.83 -37.00
CA PHE A 422 13.98 -5.56 -36.55
C PHE A 422 14.56 -5.63 -35.12
N GLY A 423 13.95 -6.39 -34.19
CA GLY A 423 14.46 -6.55 -32.81
C GLY A 423 15.71 -7.41 -32.69
N ALA A 424 15.92 -8.34 -33.61
CA ALA A 424 17.11 -9.21 -33.67
C ALA A 424 18.37 -8.49 -34.19
N ASN A 425 18.22 -7.34 -34.85
CA ASN A 425 19.31 -6.56 -35.46
C ASN A 425 19.69 -5.28 -34.73
N SER A 426 19.13 -5.01 -33.55
CA SER A 426 19.56 -3.85 -32.73
C SER A 426 20.84 -4.27 -31.98
N PRO A 427 21.99 -3.58 -32.19
CA PRO A 427 23.18 -3.83 -31.37
C PRO A 427 22.86 -3.45 -29.91
N GLU A 428 23.31 -4.31 -28.99
CA GLU A 428 23.29 -4.00 -27.55
C GLU A 428 23.93 -2.63 -27.33
N PRO A 429 23.31 -1.73 -26.53
CA PRO A 429 23.99 -0.51 -26.14
C PRO A 429 25.24 -0.91 -25.35
N SER A 430 26.41 -0.56 -25.88
CA SER A 430 27.70 -0.75 -25.22
C SER A 430 27.64 -0.10 -23.82
N ALA A 431 27.85 -0.91 -22.79
CA ALA A 431 28.08 -0.45 -21.43
C ALA A 431 29.44 0.31 -21.41
N ASN A 432 29.40 1.59 -21.69
CA ASN A 432 30.45 2.57 -21.38
C ASN A 432 29.87 3.96 -21.65
N ASP A 433 29.42 4.60 -20.56
CA ASP A 433 29.75 5.96 -20.12
C ASP A 433 29.02 6.27 -18.78
#